data_83b2eb0816c3777d4e03e2432a3c8493
#
_entry.id   83b2eb0816c3777d4e03e2432a3c8493
#
_cell.length_a   1.000
_cell.length_b   1.000
_cell.length_c   1.000
_cell.angle_alpha   90.00
_cell.angle_beta   90.00
_cell.angle_gamma   90.00
#
_symmetry.space_group_name_H-M   'P 1'
#
loop_
_entity.id
_entity.type
_entity.pdbx_description
1 polymer ?
#
loop_
_entity_poly.entity_id
_entity_poly.type
_entity_poly.pdbx_seq_one_letter_code
_entity_poly.pdbx_strand_id
1 'polypeptide(L)'
;SPEADGFDDADAAWLQKNGFDSVRLGVIWKGVEPKPGEYDDAYLASITRTVRTLRAHGIMTLLDAHQDMYNEKFEGEGAPDWAVLDKGAPNLLKVGFPANQVFNLGLIKAYDSFLDNAKGPGGVGLQDRYAAMWKHVAQVVGQEPGVMGYDIINEPWPGHHYPICYVAFGWCGRAMVSLDTLYEKVGRAITSVDPDGIVTYEPYSTWNMGLDSRPARPSSPKAAISWHVYCPMNAIFGSYVGCNLPDTRTFHNADQAAQFNNSASLLSEFGATKDPGTLMGVTSKARAHLVGWLYWTYNGNSDPTTQNAADEELVRHINRPGP
;
A
#
# COMPACT_ATOMS: atom_id res chain seq x y z
N SER A 1 -9.40 4.38 -12.15
CA SER A 1 -10.20 3.70 -11.10
C SER A 1 -10.56 2.30 -11.57
N PRO A 2 -10.80 1.33 -10.69
CA PRO A 2 -11.10 -0.06 -11.07
C PRO A 2 -12.26 -0.18 -12.06
N GLU A 3 -13.32 0.60 -11.88
CA GLU A 3 -14.43 0.65 -12.83
C GLU A 3 -13.99 1.11 -14.24
N ALA A 4 -13.10 2.11 -14.33
CA ALA A 4 -12.57 2.57 -15.61
C ALA A 4 -11.65 1.53 -16.26
N ASP A 5 -11.07 0.63 -15.47
CA ASP A 5 -10.20 -0.46 -15.90
C ASP A 5 -11.01 -1.75 -16.17
N GLY A 6 -12.34 -1.67 -16.07
CA GLY A 6 -13.27 -2.74 -16.43
C GLY A 6 -13.75 -3.61 -15.28
N PHE A 7 -13.45 -3.29 -14.02
CA PHE A 7 -13.97 -4.02 -12.86
C PHE A 7 -15.49 -3.86 -12.76
N ASP A 8 -16.20 -4.98 -12.66
CA ASP A 8 -17.66 -5.02 -12.64
C ASP A 8 -18.24 -6.05 -11.63
N ASP A 9 -19.53 -6.28 -11.69
CA ASP A 9 -20.24 -7.23 -10.84
C ASP A 9 -19.79 -8.69 -11.04
N ALA A 10 -19.37 -9.05 -12.25
CA ALA A 10 -18.88 -10.41 -12.53
C ALA A 10 -17.55 -10.66 -11.86
N ASP A 11 -16.67 -9.65 -11.76
CA ASP A 11 -15.39 -9.72 -11.03
C ASP A 11 -15.64 -9.90 -9.54
N ALA A 12 -16.54 -9.12 -8.96
CA ALA A 12 -16.89 -9.24 -7.54
C ALA A 12 -17.52 -10.62 -7.23
N ALA A 13 -18.39 -11.13 -8.10
CA ALA A 13 -18.95 -12.47 -7.98
C ALA A 13 -17.87 -13.55 -8.08
N TRP A 14 -16.88 -13.37 -8.96
CA TRP A 14 -15.76 -14.29 -9.10
C TRP A 14 -14.89 -14.31 -7.83
N LEU A 15 -14.57 -13.13 -7.28
CA LEU A 15 -13.82 -13.02 -6.01
C LEU A 15 -14.56 -13.73 -4.87
N GLN A 16 -15.87 -13.45 -4.70
CA GLN A 16 -16.70 -14.12 -3.69
C GLN A 16 -16.72 -15.64 -3.86
N LYS A 17 -16.94 -16.12 -5.08
CA LYS A 17 -16.98 -17.56 -5.42
C LYS A 17 -15.67 -18.26 -5.03
N ASN A 18 -14.54 -17.55 -5.12
CA ASN A 18 -13.22 -18.06 -4.80
C ASN A 18 -12.79 -17.79 -3.35
N GLY A 19 -13.71 -17.31 -2.50
CA GLY A 19 -13.52 -17.19 -1.05
C GLY A 19 -12.79 -15.94 -0.59
N PHE A 20 -12.68 -14.90 -1.44
CA PHE A 20 -12.18 -13.60 -1.00
C PHE A 20 -13.28 -12.84 -0.29
N ASP A 21 -12.98 -12.33 0.89
CA ASP A 21 -13.88 -11.56 1.75
C ASP A 21 -13.45 -10.10 1.89
N SER A 22 -12.29 -9.76 1.40
CA SER A 22 -11.70 -8.43 1.54
C SER A 22 -10.87 -8.06 0.32
N VAL A 23 -10.89 -6.78 -0.04
CA VAL A 23 -10.09 -6.18 -1.12
C VAL A 23 -9.38 -4.94 -0.60
N ARG A 24 -8.10 -4.80 -0.91
CA ARG A 24 -7.35 -3.55 -0.80
C ARG A 24 -7.50 -2.81 -2.12
N LEU A 25 -8.21 -1.68 -2.08
CA LEU A 25 -8.64 -0.95 -3.26
C LEU A 25 -7.81 0.31 -3.44
N GLY A 26 -7.04 0.38 -4.52
CA GLY A 26 -6.20 1.53 -4.83
C GLY A 26 -7.01 2.81 -5.05
N VAL A 27 -6.64 3.86 -4.32
CA VAL A 27 -7.12 5.23 -4.44
C VAL A 27 -5.92 6.11 -4.74
N ILE A 28 -5.85 6.66 -5.94
CA ILE A 28 -4.68 7.41 -6.40
C ILE A 28 -4.80 8.88 -6.00
N TRP A 29 -3.81 9.43 -5.29
CA TRP A 29 -3.83 10.85 -4.86
C TRP A 29 -4.07 11.81 -6.02
N LYS A 30 -3.37 11.61 -7.15
CA LYS A 30 -3.59 12.38 -8.37
C LYS A 30 -5.03 12.32 -8.88
N GLY A 31 -5.68 11.17 -8.72
CA GLY A 31 -7.09 11.00 -9.08
C GLY A 31 -8.03 11.76 -8.15
N VAL A 32 -7.71 11.80 -6.86
CA VAL A 32 -8.53 12.51 -5.87
C VAL A 32 -8.33 14.02 -5.91
N GLU A 33 -7.08 14.48 -6.04
CA GLU A 33 -6.70 15.91 -5.96
C GLU A 33 -5.86 16.30 -7.18
N PRO A 34 -6.46 16.36 -8.38
CA PRO A 34 -5.73 16.68 -9.62
C PRO A 34 -5.13 18.07 -9.62
N LYS A 35 -5.72 19.00 -8.87
CA LYS A 35 -5.19 20.34 -8.62
C LYS A 35 -5.16 20.63 -7.13
N PRO A 36 -4.25 21.48 -6.66
CA PRO A 36 -4.06 21.74 -5.23
C PRO A 36 -5.34 22.25 -4.55
N GLY A 37 -5.95 21.44 -3.68
CA GLY A 37 -7.17 21.76 -2.95
C GLY A 37 -8.47 21.61 -3.74
N GLU A 38 -8.43 21.09 -4.97
CA GLU A 38 -9.61 20.76 -5.77
C GLU A 38 -9.76 19.25 -5.85
N TYR A 39 -10.83 18.72 -5.27
CA TYR A 39 -11.09 17.26 -5.26
C TYR A 39 -11.99 16.86 -6.41
N ASP A 40 -11.69 15.69 -7.00
CA ASP A 40 -12.50 15.08 -8.07
C ASP A 40 -13.54 14.14 -7.45
N ASP A 41 -14.73 14.69 -7.17
CA ASP A 41 -15.83 13.89 -6.62
C ASP A 41 -16.41 12.88 -7.64
N ALA A 42 -16.15 13.07 -8.94
CA ALA A 42 -16.55 12.08 -9.95
C ALA A 42 -15.64 10.84 -9.86
N TYR A 43 -14.33 11.05 -9.64
CA TYR A 43 -13.41 9.96 -9.35
C TYR A 43 -13.81 9.21 -8.06
N LEU A 44 -14.11 9.93 -6.97
CA LEU A 44 -14.56 9.33 -5.71
C LEU A 44 -15.90 8.60 -5.84
N ALA A 45 -16.81 9.11 -6.66
CA ALA A 45 -18.06 8.41 -6.97
C ALA A 45 -17.82 7.07 -7.69
N SER A 46 -16.81 6.98 -8.55
CA SER A 46 -16.39 5.73 -9.19
C SER A 46 -15.83 4.73 -8.15
N ILE A 47 -14.98 5.18 -7.25
CA ILE A 47 -14.48 4.36 -6.13
C ILE A 47 -15.66 3.87 -5.27
N THR A 48 -16.59 4.76 -4.95
CA THR A 48 -17.82 4.42 -4.17
C THR A 48 -18.65 3.32 -4.85
N ARG A 49 -18.83 3.37 -6.18
CA ARG A 49 -19.52 2.30 -6.91
C ARG A 49 -18.80 0.97 -6.81
N THR A 50 -17.48 0.96 -6.95
CA THR A 50 -16.68 -0.25 -6.76
C THR A 50 -16.86 -0.83 -5.35
N VAL A 51 -16.80 0.00 -4.30
CA VAL A 51 -17.05 -0.42 -2.92
C VAL A 51 -18.44 -1.04 -2.76
N ARG A 52 -19.47 -0.42 -3.34
CA ARG A 52 -20.86 -0.95 -3.29
C ARG A 52 -20.98 -2.28 -4.02
N THR A 53 -20.34 -2.43 -5.18
CA THR A 53 -20.32 -3.69 -5.94
C THR A 53 -19.65 -4.79 -5.12
N LEU A 54 -18.49 -4.54 -4.54
CA LEU A 54 -17.81 -5.50 -3.65
C LEU A 54 -18.69 -5.85 -2.45
N ARG A 55 -19.28 -4.86 -1.80
CA ARG A 55 -20.15 -5.06 -0.63
C ARG A 55 -21.40 -5.88 -0.96
N ALA A 56 -21.98 -5.74 -2.14
CA ALA A 56 -23.14 -6.55 -2.58
C ALA A 56 -22.79 -8.05 -2.63
N HIS A 57 -21.51 -8.38 -2.82
CA HIS A 57 -20.98 -9.74 -2.80
C HIS A 57 -20.36 -10.12 -1.43
N GLY A 58 -20.59 -9.35 -0.37
CA GLY A 58 -20.09 -9.63 0.96
C GLY A 58 -18.59 -9.33 1.19
N ILE A 59 -17.96 -8.62 0.25
CA ILE A 59 -16.52 -8.29 0.29
C ILE A 59 -16.35 -6.91 0.91
N MET A 60 -15.46 -6.82 1.90
CA MET A 60 -15.08 -5.58 2.56
C MET A 60 -13.91 -4.89 1.83
N THR A 61 -13.81 -3.58 1.99
CA THR A 61 -12.81 -2.78 1.27
C THR A 61 -11.91 -2.04 2.24
N LEU A 62 -10.59 -2.23 2.11
CA LEU A 62 -9.56 -1.36 2.67
C LEU A 62 -9.17 -0.35 1.58
N LEU A 63 -9.39 0.94 1.80
CA LEU A 63 -9.00 1.98 0.86
C LEU A 63 -7.50 2.24 1.00
N ASP A 64 -6.77 2.13 -0.08
CA ASP A 64 -5.31 2.25 -0.12
C ASP A 64 -4.89 3.46 -0.94
N ALA A 65 -4.19 4.42 -0.35
CA ALA A 65 -3.53 5.45 -1.15
C ALA A 65 -2.33 4.86 -1.87
N HIS A 66 -2.62 4.22 -2.99
CA HIS A 66 -1.60 3.52 -3.78
C HIS A 66 -0.66 4.47 -4.48
N GLN A 67 0.59 4.16 -4.37
CA GLN A 67 1.68 4.80 -5.10
C GLN A 67 2.80 3.80 -5.34
N ASP A 68 3.42 3.90 -6.50
CA ASP A 68 4.72 3.31 -6.80
C ASP A 68 5.63 4.39 -7.37
N MET A 69 6.83 4.52 -6.82
CA MET A 69 7.81 5.52 -7.27
C MET A 69 7.23 6.95 -7.38
N TYR A 70 6.26 7.28 -6.51
CA TYR A 70 5.69 8.59 -6.27
C TYR A 70 4.84 9.20 -7.40
N ASN A 71 5.27 9.17 -8.68
CA ASN A 71 4.61 9.84 -9.79
C ASN A 71 5.09 9.31 -11.16
N GLU A 72 4.28 9.47 -12.21
CA GLU A 72 4.58 9.04 -13.59
C GLU A 72 5.86 9.68 -14.16
N LYS A 73 6.28 10.83 -13.66
CA LYS A 73 7.56 11.44 -13.99
C LYS A 73 8.73 10.48 -13.78
N PHE A 74 8.60 9.58 -12.83
CA PHE A 74 9.61 8.61 -12.41
C PHE A 74 9.25 7.17 -12.80
N GLU A 75 8.33 6.99 -13.77
CA GLU A 75 7.81 5.68 -14.22
C GLU A 75 6.96 4.98 -13.15
N GLY A 76 6.36 5.75 -12.25
CA GLY A 76 5.48 5.27 -11.19
C GLY A 76 4.08 5.85 -11.28
N GLU A 77 3.38 5.87 -10.15
CA GLU A 77 2.06 6.47 -10.00
C GLU A 77 1.84 6.98 -8.56
N GLY A 78 0.77 7.70 -8.34
CA GLY A 78 0.33 8.12 -7.01
C GLY A 78 0.14 9.63 -6.88
N ALA A 79 1.22 10.37 -6.62
CA ALA A 79 1.15 11.80 -6.36
C ALA A 79 0.80 12.62 -7.62
N PRO A 80 0.02 13.70 -7.49
CA PRO A 80 -0.22 14.61 -8.61
C PRO A 80 1.04 15.42 -8.97
N ASP A 81 1.12 15.88 -10.22
CA ASP A 81 2.30 16.54 -10.77
C ASP A 81 2.69 17.79 -9.96
N TRP A 82 1.70 18.52 -9.44
CA TRP A 82 1.94 19.70 -8.60
C TRP A 82 2.61 19.37 -7.24
N ALA A 83 2.53 18.11 -6.79
CA ALA A 83 3.18 17.62 -5.56
C ALA A 83 4.61 17.12 -5.78
N VAL A 84 5.08 17.08 -7.04
CA VAL A 84 6.45 16.66 -7.38
C VAL A 84 7.41 17.82 -7.16
N LEU A 85 7.96 17.91 -5.94
CA LEU A 85 8.94 18.92 -5.56
C LEU A 85 10.35 18.32 -5.58
N ASP A 86 10.87 18.03 -6.75
CA ASP A 86 12.19 17.44 -6.95
C ASP A 86 13.34 18.45 -6.95
N LYS A 87 13.03 19.76 -6.77
CA LYS A 87 14.01 20.86 -6.70
C LYS A 87 14.92 20.93 -7.93
N GLY A 88 14.44 20.50 -9.09
CA GLY A 88 15.20 20.47 -10.34
C GLY A 88 16.29 19.39 -10.39
N ALA A 89 16.23 18.39 -9.52
CA ALA A 89 17.18 17.29 -9.54
C ALA A 89 17.06 16.46 -10.85
N PRO A 90 18.17 15.90 -11.35
CA PRO A 90 18.14 15.14 -12.58
C PRO A 90 17.23 13.91 -12.52
N ASN A 91 16.46 13.71 -13.58
CA ASN A 91 15.63 12.51 -13.82
C ASN A 91 16.19 11.75 -15.04
N LEU A 92 17.48 11.42 -15.01
CA LEU A 92 18.20 10.84 -16.16
C LEU A 92 18.19 9.31 -16.17
N LEU A 93 18.18 8.70 -14.99
CA LEU A 93 18.20 7.23 -14.86
C LEU A 93 16.76 6.75 -14.67
N LYS A 94 16.24 6.16 -15.73
CA LYS A 94 14.95 5.48 -15.76
C LYS A 94 15.23 4.00 -16.00
N VAL A 95 15.36 3.27 -14.90
CA VAL A 95 15.73 1.85 -14.88
C VAL A 95 14.61 0.96 -14.37
N GLY A 96 13.42 1.56 -14.16
CA GLY A 96 12.22 0.87 -13.72
C GLY A 96 12.14 0.62 -12.22
N PHE A 97 11.03 0.01 -11.81
CA PHE A 97 10.78 -0.41 -10.43
C PHE A 97 11.62 -1.65 -10.09
N PRO A 98 12.20 -1.76 -8.89
CA PRO A 98 12.31 -0.72 -7.84
C PRO A 98 13.60 0.12 -7.95
N ALA A 99 14.40 -0.06 -8.98
CA ALA A 99 15.75 0.51 -9.08
C ALA A 99 15.74 2.05 -9.14
N ASN A 100 14.69 2.67 -9.68
CA ASN A 100 14.53 4.13 -9.68
C ASN A 100 14.54 4.72 -8.26
N GLN A 101 14.00 4.01 -7.27
CA GLN A 101 13.99 4.46 -5.86
C GLN A 101 15.39 4.69 -5.31
N VAL A 102 16.37 3.94 -5.82
CA VAL A 102 17.78 4.00 -5.36
C VAL A 102 18.62 4.94 -6.21
N PHE A 103 18.38 4.97 -7.53
CA PHE A 103 19.31 5.62 -8.46
C PHE A 103 18.77 6.91 -9.09
N ASN A 104 17.47 7.18 -9.01
CA ASN A 104 16.88 8.38 -9.59
C ASN A 104 16.89 9.54 -8.59
N LEU A 105 17.76 10.53 -8.80
CA LEU A 105 17.91 11.67 -7.88
C LEU A 105 16.65 12.53 -7.80
N GLY A 106 15.91 12.70 -8.91
CA GLY A 106 14.65 13.43 -8.92
C GLY A 106 13.61 12.78 -8.02
N LEU A 107 13.47 11.44 -8.10
CA LEU A 107 12.57 10.65 -7.27
C LEU A 107 12.95 10.74 -5.79
N ILE A 108 14.24 10.58 -5.46
CA ILE A 108 14.76 10.71 -4.10
C ILE A 108 14.39 12.07 -3.51
N LYS A 109 14.57 13.17 -4.29
CA LYS A 109 14.24 14.52 -3.84
C LYS A 109 12.74 14.78 -3.72
N ALA A 110 11.91 14.14 -4.54
CA ALA A 110 10.47 14.21 -4.39
C ALA A 110 10.01 13.56 -3.08
N TYR A 111 10.51 12.37 -2.74
CA TYR A 111 10.26 11.75 -1.44
C TYR A 111 10.78 12.57 -0.27
N ASP A 112 12.00 13.10 -0.34
CA ASP A 112 12.54 14.00 0.69
C ASP A 112 11.59 15.18 0.94
N SER A 113 11.11 15.82 -0.14
CA SER A 113 10.20 16.96 -0.03
C SER A 113 8.85 16.59 0.58
N PHE A 114 8.32 15.41 0.28
CA PHE A 114 7.10 14.91 0.88
C PHE A 114 7.28 14.60 2.38
N LEU A 115 8.35 13.87 2.72
CA LEU A 115 8.65 13.51 4.11
C LEU A 115 8.97 14.74 4.98
N ASP A 116 9.60 15.76 4.41
CA ASP A 116 9.88 17.04 5.09
C ASP A 116 8.66 17.96 5.18
N ASN A 117 7.49 17.52 4.68
CA ASN A 117 6.29 18.39 4.55
C ASN A 117 6.59 19.72 3.85
N ALA A 118 7.40 19.66 2.79
CA ALA A 118 7.81 20.86 2.06
C ALA A 118 6.58 21.61 1.54
N LYS A 119 6.67 22.94 1.53
CA LYS A 119 5.58 23.79 1.06
C LYS A 119 5.45 23.71 -0.46
N GLY A 120 4.27 23.26 -0.91
CA GLY A 120 3.85 23.22 -2.29
C GLY A 120 3.06 24.46 -2.71
N PRO A 121 2.25 24.33 -3.77
CA PRO A 121 1.40 25.41 -4.25
C PRO A 121 0.53 26.02 -3.14
N GLY A 122 0.42 27.35 -3.13
CA GLY A 122 -0.31 28.09 -2.10
C GLY A 122 0.36 28.11 -0.72
N GLY A 123 1.62 27.65 -0.61
CA GLY A 123 2.38 27.66 0.66
C GLY A 123 1.93 26.61 1.67
N VAL A 124 1.10 25.64 1.27
CA VAL A 124 0.63 24.54 2.10
C VAL A 124 1.62 23.37 2.01
N GLY A 125 1.90 22.69 3.14
CA GLY A 125 2.78 21.54 3.17
C GLY A 125 2.21 20.35 2.40
N LEU A 126 3.06 19.54 1.78
CA LEU A 126 2.61 18.36 1.00
C LEU A 126 1.87 17.34 1.86
N GLN A 127 2.36 17.06 3.08
CA GLN A 127 1.66 16.17 4.01
C GLN A 127 0.35 16.78 4.53
N ASP A 128 0.27 18.12 4.62
CA ASP A 128 -0.96 18.80 5.03
C ASP A 128 -2.04 18.68 3.94
N ARG A 129 -1.65 18.78 2.68
CA ARG A 129 -2.53 18.48 1.52
C ARG A 129 -2.95 17.00 1.52
N TYR A 130 -2.02 16.11 1.72
CA TYR A 130 -2.27 14.67 1.77
C TYR A 130 -3.25 14.28 2.89
N ALA A 131 -3.09 14.87 4.06
CA ALA A 131 -4.03 14.65 5.17
C ALA A 131 -5.42 15.23 4.88
N ALA A 132 -5.49 16.40 4.21
CA ALA A 132 -6.76 16.98 3.79
C ALA A 132 -7.44 16.13 2.70
N MET A 133 -6.68 15.58 1.76
CA MET A 133 -7.16 14.62 0.77
C MET A 133 -7.77 13.40 1.45
N TRP A 134 -7.05 12.75 2.38
CA TRP A 134 -7.56 11.60 3.12
C TRP A 134 -8.82 11.90 3.93
N LYS A 135 -8.88 13.09 4.55
CA LYS A 135 -10.11 13.54 5.22
C LYS A 135 -11.28 13.59 4.26
N HIS A 136 -11.09 14.12 3.05
CA HIS A 136 -12.13 14.20 2.02
C HIS A 136 -12.56 12.79 1.55
N VAL A 137 -11.61 11.90 1.29
CA VAL A 137 -11.90 10.48 0.96
C VAL A 137 -12.72 9.80 2.06
N ALA A 138 -12.35 10.00 3.33
CA ALA A 138 -13.08 9.44 4.45
C ALA A 138 -14.50 10.01 4.59
N GLN A 139 -14.69 11.30 4.27
CA GLN A 139 -16.03 11.93 4.26
C GLN A 139 -16.94 11.41 3.15
N VAL A 140 -16.38 11.15 1.96
CA VAL A 140 -17.16 10.79 0.76
C VAL A 140 -17.32 9.28 0.64
N VAL A 141 -16.22 8.54 0.70
CA VAL A 141 -16.20 7.09 0.46
C VAL A 141 -16.26 6.31 1.76
N GLY A 142 -15.61 6.78 2.80
CA GLY A 142 -15.48 6.07 4.08
C GLY A 142 -16.80 5.81 4.80
N GLN A 143 -17.85 6.54 4.45
CA GLN A 143 -19.19 6.36 5.02
C GLN A 143 -19.95 5.17 4.42
N GLU A 144 -19.42 4.53 3.37
CA GLU A 144 -20.03 3.35 2.76
C GLU A 144 -19.88 2.12 3.67
N PRO A 145 -20.95 1.36 3.90
CA PRO A 145 -20.92 0.22 4.83
C PRO A 145 -19.92 -0.88 4.44
N GLY A 146 -19.40 -0.85 3.21
CA GLY A 146 -18.39 -1.79 2.72
C GLY A 146 -16.94 -1.40 3.06
N VAL A 147 -16.70 -0.18 3.53
CA VAL A 147 -15.35 0.28 3.89
C VAL A 147 -15.01 -0.19 5.30
N MET A 148 -13.87 -0.88 5.45
CA MET A 148 -13.36 -1.30 6.77
C MET A 148 -12.26 -0.37 7.30
N GLY A 149 -11.59 0.38 6.44
CA GLY A 149 -10.50 1.25 6.87
C GLY A 149 -9.70 1.86 5.72
N TYR A 150 -8.55 2.40 6.08
CA TYR A 150 -7.71 3.26 5.26
C TYR A 150 -6.25 2.87 5.41
N ASP A 151 -5.61 2.47 4.32
CA ASP A 151 -4.17 2.26 4.25
C ASP A 151 -3.50 3.56 3.82
N ILE A 152 -2.83 4.21 4.76
CA ILE A 152 -2.47 5.63 4.62
C ILE A 152 -1.60 5.88 3.40
N ILE A 153 -0.63 5.01 3.12
CA ILE A 153 0.26 5.13 1.96
C ILE A 153 0.90 3.78 1.66
N ASN A 154 0.82 3.35 0.41
CA ASN A 154 1.52 2.17 -0.08
C ASN A 154 3.03 2.39 -0.08
N GLU A 155 3.78 1.44 0.48
CA GLU A 155 5.25 1.32 0.37
C GLU A 155 6.03 2.64 0.43
N PRO A 156 5.93 3.41 1.51
CA PRO A 156 6.67 4.65 1.62
C PRO A 156 8.19 4.40 1.47
N TRP A 157 8.88 5.34 0.82
CA TRP A 157 10.32 5.27 0.61
C TRP A 157 11.06 6.34 1.43
N PRO A 158 12.18 6.01 2.10
CA PRO A 158 12.86 6.94 3.02
C PRO A 158 13.70 8.02 2.33
N GLY A 159 13.53 8.23 1.01
CA GLY A 159 14.29 9.23 0.26
C GLY A 159 15.81 9.02 0.35
N HIS A 160 16.55 10.11 0.54
CA HIS A 160 18.02 10.04 0.65
C HIS A 160 18.52 9.29 1.90
N HIS A 161 17.65 8.99 2.85
CA HIS A 161 17.99 8.20 4.04
C HIS A 161 18.08 6.70 3.78
N TYR A 162 17.70 6.20 2.59
CA TYR A 162 17.66 4.76 2.30
C TYR A 162 18.99 4.02 2.64
N PRO A 163 20.19 4.57 2.44
CA PRO A 163 21.42 3.83 2.77
C PRO A 163 21.55 3.54 4.27
N ILE A 164 21.10 4.48 5.13
CA ILE A 164 21.16 4.25 6.58
C ILE A 164 20.16 3.19 7.02
N CYS A 165 19.03 3.03 6.33
CA CYS A 165 18.10 1.94 6.61
C CYS A 165 18.77 0.57 6.50
N TYR A 166 19.69 0.39 5.55
CA TYR A 166 20.42 -0.86 5.36
C TYR A 166 21.48 -1.07 6.42
N VAL A 167 22.34 -0.08 6.67
CA VAL A 167 23.45 -0.22 7.63
C VAL A 167 22.99 -0.25 9.09
N ALA A 168 21.83 0.33 9.37
CA ALA A 168 21.21 0.35 10.70
C ALA A 168 20.05 -0.65 10.85
N PHE A 169 20.00 -1.69 9.99
CA PHE A 169 19.03 -2.80 10.05
C PHE A 169 17.56 -2.38 10.12
N GLY A 170 17.20 -1.33 9.39
CA GLY A 170 15.85 -0.82 9.28
C GLY A 170 15.62 0.54 9.93
N TRP A 171 16.51 1.00 10.82
CA TRP A 171 16.39 2.35 11.35
C TRP A 171 16.82 3.39 10.31
N CYS A 172 15.84 4.16 9.80
CA CYS A 172 16.03 5.10 8.70
C CYS A 172 16.33 6.55 9.14
N GLY A 173 16.85 6.74 10.34
CA GLY A 173 17.23 8.06 10.84
C GLY A 173 16.05 9.03 10.94
N ARG A 174 16.22 10.27 10.48
CA ARG A 174 15.17 11.29 10.52
C ARG A 174 13.92 10.94 9.71
N ALA A 175 14.06 10.11 8.68
CA ALA A 175 12.91 9.66 7.89
C ALA A 175 11.87 8.90 8.75
N MET A 176 12.29 8.18 9.81
CA MET A 176 11.33 7.54 10.73
C MET A 176 10.44 8.57 11.42
N VAL A 177 11.00 9.66 11.91
CA VAL A 177 10.24 10.72 12.58
C VAL A 177 9.26 11.40 11.60
N SER A 178 9.68 11.56 10.34
CA SER A 178 8.84 12.14 9.29
C SER A 178 7.68 11.21 8.95
N LEU A 179 7.92 9.90 8.88
CA LEU A 179 6.88 8.90 8.63
C LEU A 179 5.88 8.83 9.79
N ASP A 180 6.36 8.80 11.03
CA ASP A 180 5.50 8.83 12.23
C ASP A 180 4.63 10.10 12.27
N THR A 181 5.21 11.24 11.90
CA THR A 181 4.49 12.52 11.80
C THR A 181 3.41 12.49 10.74
N LEU A 182 3.68 11.89 9.57
CA LEU A 182 2.70 11.69 8.51
C LEU A 182 1.52 10.85 9.02
N TYR A 183 1.81 9.70 9.64
CA TYR A 183 0.78 8.78 10.12
C TYR A 183 -0.10 9.40 11.20
N GLU A 184 0.49 10.12 12.14
CA GLU A 184 -0.26 10.83 13.17
C GLU A 184 -1.15 11.93 12.56
N LYS A 185 -0.63 12.69 11.60
CA LYS A 185 -1.36 13.77 10.92
C LYS A 185 -2.54 13.23 10.12
N VAL A 186 -2.31 12.21 9.29
CA VAL A 186 -3.35 11.60 8.44
C VAL A 186 -4.35 10.83 9.29
N GLY A 187 -3.89 10.06 10.26
CA GLY A 187 -4.77 9.34 11.17
C GLY A 187 -5.75 10.26 11.91
N ARG A 188 -5.28 11.40 12.41
CA ARG A 188 -6.16 12.42 13.01
C ARG A 188 -7.15 13.02 12.01
N ALA A 189 -6.71 13.27 10.78
CA ALA A 189 -7.58 13.80 9.74
C ALA A 189 -8.73 12.83 9.41
N ILE A 190 -8.43 11.56 9.23
CA ILE A 190 -9.41 10.49 8.99
C ILE A 190 -10.37 10.37 10.18
N THR A 191 -9.83 10.16 11.39
CA THR A 191 -10.64 9.91 12.60
C THR A 191 -11.48 11.10 13.03
N SER A 192 -11.18 12.31 12.56
CA SER A 192 -12.02 13.48 12.77
C SER A 192 -13.39 13.39 12.07
N VAL A 193 -13.54 12.51 11.08
CA VAL A 193 -14.75 12.35 10.26
C VAL A 193 -15.26 10.90 10.22
N ASP A 194 -14.37 9.94 10.46
CA ASP A 194 -14.67 8.51 10.61
C ASP A 194 -13.88 7.93 11.80
N PRO A 195 -14.40 8.06 13.02
CA PRO A 195 -13.71 7.57 14.23
C PRO A 195 -13.72 6.03 14.35
N ASP A 196 -14.54 5.36 13.57
CA ASP A 196 -14.68 3.90 13.60
C ASP A 196 -13.85 3.18 12.53
N GLY A 197 -13.37 3.89 11.52
CA GLY A 197 -12.51 3.35 10.48
C GLY A 197 -11.16 2.86 11.02
N ILE A 198 -10.70 1.72 10.52
CA ILE A 198 -9.38 1.19 10.85
C ILE A 198 -8.34 2.01 10.07
N VAL A 199 -7.37 2.58 10.76
CA VAL A 199 -6.23 3.26 10.13
C VAL A 199 -5.07 2.28 10.07
N THR A 200 -4.62 1.92 8.86
CA THR A 200 -3.43 1.10 8.69
C THR A 200 -2.22 1.96 8.32
N TYR A 201 -1.05 1.54 8.79
CA TYR A 201 0.20 2.27 8.63
C TYR A 201 1.34 1.31 8.31
N GLU A 202 2.08 1.60 7.25
CA GLU A 202 3.11 0.73 6.72
C GLU A 202 4.52 1.12 7.19
N PRO A 203 5.43 0.14 7.35
CA PRO A 203 6.87 0.44 7.42
C PRO A 203 7.37 0.92 6.05
N TYR A 204 8.59 1.42 5.98
CA TYR A 204 9.23 1.68 4.70
C TYR A 204 9.36 0.38 3.88
N SER A 205 9.29 0.47 2.54
CA SER A 205 9.34 -0.69 1.65
C SER A 205 10.63 -1.53 1.75
N THR A 206 11.67 -1.00 2.42
CA THR A 206 12.84 -1.79 2.86
C THR A 206 12.48 -2.98 3.77
N TRP A 207 11.29 -2.94 4.40
CA TRP A 207 10.72 -4.04 5.17
C TRP A 207 10.54 -5.32 4.36
N ASN A 208 10.18 -5.20 3.09
CA ASN A 208 9.97 -6.33 2.19
C ASN A 208 11.21 -7.23 2.06
N MET A 209 12.37 -6.67 2.39
CA MET A 209 13.66 -7.37 2.41
C MET A 209 14.07 -7.83 3.83
N GLY A 210 13.16 -7.78 4.79
CA GLY A 210 13.40 -8.20 6.17
C GLY A 210 14.11 -7.17 7.05
N LEU A 211 14.15 -5.87 6.64
CA LEU A 211 14.69 -4.78 7.46
C LEU A 211 13.57 -4.19 8.33
N ASP A 212 13.77 -4.13 9.64
CA ASP A 212 12.77 -3.68 10.61
C ASP A 212 12.68 -2.15 10.70
N SER A 213 12.07 -1.51 9.69
CA SER A 213 11.79 -0.06 9.68
C SER A 213 10.47 0.26 10.37
N ARG A 214 10.34 -0.10 11.62
CA ARG A 214 9.09 -0.06 12.41
C ARG A 214 8.61 1.37 12.66
N PRO A 215 7.45 1.81 12.07
CA PRO A 215 6.85 3.10 12.40
C PRO A 215 6.15 3.06 13.75
N ALA A 216 5.97 4.24 14.36
CA ALA A 216 5.15 4.39 15.53
C ALA A 216 3.66 4.29 15.18
N ARG A 217 2.89 3.66 16.05
CA ARG A 217 1.43 3.60 15.91
C ARG A 217 0.83 5.01 16.03
N PRO A 218 -0.01 5.45 15.06
CA PRO A 218 -0.76 6.70 15.21
C PRO A 218 -1.76 6.62 16.37
N SER A 219 -2.15 7.77 16.91
CA SER A 219 -3.10 7.86 18.03
C SER A 219 -4.55 7.51 17.66
N SER A 220 -4.79 7.03 16.45
CA SER A 220 -6.11 6.56 16.01
C SER A 220 -6.65 5.46 16.90
N PRO A 221 -7.97 5.50 17.29
CA PRO A 221 -8.56 4.49 18.19
C PRO A 221 -8.40 3.06 17.68
N LYS A 222 -8.59 2.87 16.38
CA LYS A 222 -8.40 1.58 15.69
C LYS A 222 -7.25 1.72 14.70
N ALA A 223 -6.13 1.08 15.00
CA ALA A 223 -4.98 1.10 14.14
C ALA A 223 -4.39 -0.31 13.97
N ALA A 224 -3.89 -0.61 12.77
CA ALA A 224 -3.20 -1.85 12.46
C ALA A 224 -1.91 -1.55 11.68
N ILE A 225 -0.82 -2.25 12.00
CA ILE A 225 0.33 -2.25 11.12
C ILE A 225 0.00 -3.08 9.89
N SER A 226 0.09 -2.49 8.71
CA SER A 226 0.04 -3.19 7.42
C SER A 226 1.45 -3.33 6.87
N TRP A 227 1.72 -4.42 6.17
CA TRP A 227 3.06 -4.72 5.70
C TRP A 227 3.03 -5.71 4.54
N HIS A 228 4.11 -5.73 3.78
CA HIS A 228 4.25 -6.55 2.58
C HIS A 228 5.38 -7.56 2.73
N VAL A 229 5.32 -8.61 1.92
CA VAL A 229 6.40 -9.60 1.82
C VAL A 229 6.65 -9.98 0.35
N TYR A 230 7.83 -9.62 -0.11
CA TYR A 230 8.33 -9.96 -1.44
C TYR A 230 9.76 -10.45 -1.33
N CYS A 231 9.95 -11.75 -1.48
CA CYS A 231 11.26 -12.34 -1.43
C CYS A 231 12.11 -11.96 -2.66
N PRO A 232 13.25 -11.28 -2.49
CA PRO A 232 14.11 -10.92 -3.62
C PRO A 232 14.61 -12.12 -4.43
N MET A 233 14.75 -13.29 -3.79
CA MET A 233 15.18 -14.52 -4.46
C MET A 233 14.14 -15.03 -5.47
N ASN A 234 12.84 -14.78 -5.23
CA ASN A 234 11.81 -15.13 -6.19
C ASN A 234 11.99 -14.37 -7.52
N ALA A 235 12.35 -13.09 -7.46
CA ALA A 235 12.65 -12.29 -8.65
C ALA A 235 13.85 -12.85 -9.45
N ILE A 236 14.80 -13.51 -8.79
CA ILE A 236 16.02 -14.07 -9.42
C ILE A 236 15.75 -15.48 -9.95
N PHE A 237 15.11 -16.34 -9.15
CA PHE A 237 14.97 -17.77 -9.45
C PHE A 237 13.58 -18.16 -9.96
N GLY A 238 12.59 -17.26 -9.93
CA GLY A 238 11.21 -17.54 -10.31
C GLY A 238 10.53 -18.60 -9.44
N SER A 239 11.03 -18.82 -8.22
CA SER A 239 10.54 -19.86 -7.31
C SER A 239 10.80 -19.49 -5.84
N TYR A 240 10.21 -20.27 -4.92
CA TYR A 240 10.38 -20.07 -3.47
C TYR A 240 11.77 -20.43 -2.92
N VAL A 241 12.67 -20.90 -3.76
CA VAL A 241 14.03 -21.28 -3.35
C VAL A 241 14.76 -20.09 -2.70
N GLY A 242 15.20 -20.26 -1.46
CA GLY A 242 15.90 -19.22 -0.69
C GLY A 242 14.98 -18.22 0.03
N CYS A 243 13.68 -18.28 -0.17
CA CYS A 243 12.71 -17.31 0.41
C CYS A 243 12.30 -17.64 1.85
N ASN A 244 12.42 -18.88 2.29
CA ASN A 244 11.92 -19.28 3.60
C ASN A 244 12.48 -18.46 4.77
N LEU A 245 13.78 -18.15 4.76
CA LEU A 245 14.43 -17.43 5.85
C LEU A 245 14.07 -15.91 5.85
N PRO A 246 14.20 -15.17 4.73
CA PRO A 246 13.78 -13.76 4.70
C PRO A 246 12.31 -13.59 5.03
N ASP A 247 11.41 -14.42 4.48
CA ASP A 247 9.99 -14.35 4.79
C ASP A 247 9.72 -14.60 6.29
N THR A 248 10.33 -15.64 6.87
CA THR A 248 10.19 -15.93 8.31
C THR A 248 10.63 -14.73 9.15
N ARG A 249 11.71 -14.05 8.74
CA ARG A 249 12.16 -12.83 9.42
C ARG A 249 11.16 -11.69 9.30
N THR A 250 10.58 -11.47 8.12
CA THR A 250 9.57 -10.45 7.89
C THR A 250 8.32 -10.68 8.76
N PHE A 251 7.82 -11.91 8.82
CA PHE A 251 6.70 -12.28 9.70
C PHE A 251 7.04 -12.07 11.18
N HIS A 252 8.23 -12.46 11.61
CA HIS A 252 8.67 -12.24 12.99
C HIS A 252 8.77 -10.73 13.33
N ASN A 253 9.29 -9.91 12.42
CA ASN A 253 9.32 -8.46 12.59
C ASN A 253 7.89 -7.91 12.74
N ALA A 254 6.93 -8.42 11.96
CA ALA A 254 5.53 -8.00 12.03
C ALA A 254 4.88 -8.31 13.38
N ASP A 255 5.11 -9.53 13.91
CA ASP A 255 4.65 -9.90 15.25
C ASP A 255 5.22 -8.98 16.32
N GLN A 256 6.54 -8.72 16.25
CA GLN A 256 7.19 -7.81 17.20
C GLN A 256 6.67 -6.38 17.08
N ALA A 257 6.43 -5.88 15.87
CA ALA A 257 5.92 -4.55 15.65
C ALA A 257 4.47 -4.42 16.17
N ALA A 258 3.62 -5.39 15.89
CA ALA A 258 2.26 -5.43 16.38
C ALA A 258 2.22 -5.46 17.92
N GLN A 259 3.04 -6.30 18.54
CA GLN A 259 3.17 -6.39 19.98
C GLN A 259 3.70 -5.10 20.60
N PHE A 260 4.77 -4.54 20.04
CA PHE A 260 5.39 -3.29 20.55
C PHE A 260 4.43 -2.11 20.46
N ASN A 261 3.70 -2.00 19.35
CA ASN A 261 2.77 -0.92 19.10
C ASN A 261 1.38 -1.16 19.70
N ASN A 262 1.14 -2.31 20.32
CA ASN A 262 -0.21 -2.72 20.76
C ASN A 262 -1.25 -2.48 19.65
N SER A 263 -0.99 -3.03 18.47
CA SER A 263 -1.85 -2.89 17.28
C SER A 263 -2.13 -4.24 16.63
N ALA A 264 -3.20 -4.31 15.85
CA ALA A 264 -3.42 -5.44 14.95
C ALA A 264 -2.35 -5.46 13.84
N SER A 265 -2.23 -6.59 13.14
CA SER A 265 -1.30 -6.80 12.04
C SER A 265 -2.04 -7.34 10.83
N LEU A 266 -1.69 -6.85 9.64
CA LEU A 266 -2.25 -7.26 8.36
C LEU A 266 -1.13 -7.42 7.33
N LEU A 267 -1.03 -8.58 6.71
CA LEU A 267 -0.23 -8.75 5.50
C LEU A 267 -1.03 -8.18 4.33
N SER A 268 -0.81 -6.90 4.03
CA SER A 268 -1.63 -6.15 3.09
C SER A 268 -1.24 -6.35 1.63
N GLU A 269 -0.07 -6.98 1.38
CA GLU A 269 0.35 -7.30 0.02
C GLU A 269 1.40 -8.41 -0.03
N PHE A 270 1.18 -9.37 -0.91
CA PHE A 270 2.16 -10.38 -1.32
C PHE A 270 1.72 -10.97 -2.67
N GLY A 271 2.62 -11.60 -3.37
CA GLY A 271 2.27 -12.27 -4.64
C GLY A 271 3.15 -11.81 -5.78
N ALA A 272 2.58 -11.13 -6.78
CA ALA A 272 3.27 -10.71 -8.02
C ALA A 272 4.06 -11.86 -8.69
N THR A 273 3.58 -13.11 -8.55
CA THR A 273 4.23 -14.31 -9.06
C THR A 273 3.22 -15.36 -9.47
N LYS A 274 3.58 -16.20 -10.44
CA LYS A 274 2.82 -17.39 -10.83
C LYS A 274 3.34 -18.67 -10.17
N ASP A 275 4.37 -18.57 -9.31
CA ASP A 275 4.91 -19.74 -8.60
C ASP A 275 4.03 -20.14 -7.42
N PRO A 276 3.33 -21.30 -7.50
CA PRO A 276 2.49 -21.78 -6.40
C PRO A 276 3.28 -22.01 -5.10
N GLY A 277 4.56 -22.39 -5.22
CA GLY A 277 5.42 -22.61 -4.06
C GLY A 277 5.63 -21.35 -3.23
N THR A 278 5.82 -20.20 -3.88
CA THR A 278 5.92 -18.89 -3.22
C THR A 278 4.61 -18.54 -2.52
N LEU A 279 3.49 -18.66 -3.22
CA LEU A 279 2.17 -18.32 -2.65
C LEU A 279 1.83 -19.21 -1.44
N MET A 280 2.07 -20.52 -1.56
CA MET A 280 1.86 -21.47 -0.45
C MET A 280 2.82 -21.21 0.72
N GLY A 281 4.07 -20.85 0.44
CA GLY A 281 5.06 -20.52 1.45
C GLY A 281 4.63 -19.32 2.31
N VAL A 282 4.15 -18.25 1.67
CA VAL A 282 3.67 -17.04 2.35
C VAL A 282 2.36 -17.33 3.10
N THR A 283 1.34 -17.91 2.44
CA THR A 283 0.03 -18.16 3.08
C THR A 283 0.12 -19.16 4.23
N SER A 284 1.02 -20.14 4.17
CA SER A 284 1.28 -21.04 5.29
C SER A 284 1.85 -20.31 6.50
N LYS A 285 2.74 -19.33 6.29
CA LYS A 285 3.27 -18.48 7.37
C LYS A 285 2.18 -17.57 7.91
N ALA A 286 1.40 -16.91 7.05
CA ALA A 286 0.29 -16.06 7.49
C ALA A 286 -0.69 -16.82 8.39
N ARG A 287 -1.00 -18.06 8.03
CA ARG A 287 -1.82 -18.97 8.85
C ARG A 287 -1.17 -19.32 10.18
N ALA A 288 0.13 -19.65 10.18
CA ALA A 288 0.87 -19.97 11.40
C ALA A 288 0.95 -18.78 12.38
N HIS A 289 1.01 -17.56 11.86
CA HIS A 289 1.05 -16.30 12.64
C HIS A 289 -0.35 -15.73 12.90
N LEU A 290 -1.43 -16.37 12.44
CA LEU A 290 -2.83 -15.90 12.57
C LEU A 290 -3.04 -14.50 12.01
N VAL A 291 -2.39 -14.19 10.89
CA VAL A 291 -2.46 -12.89 10.20
C VAL A 291 -3.34 -13.01 8.97
N GLY A 292 -4.29 -12.08 8.83
CA GLY A 292 -5.04 -11.89 7.58
C GLY A 292 -4.13 -11.41 6.47
N TRP A 293 -4.49 -11.72 5.22
CA TRP A 293 -3.65 -11.38 4.08
C TRP A 293 -4.47 -10.92 2.88
N LEU A 294 -3.86 -10.06 2.04
CA LEU A 294 -4.38 -9.59 0.77
C LEU A 294 -3.37 -9.90 -0.33
N TYR A 295 -3.85 -10.44 -1.43
CA TYR A 295 -3.01 -10.89 -2.56
C TYR A 295 -2.85 -9.76 -3.59
N TRP A 296 -1.63 -9.54 -4.05
CA TRP A 296 -1.32 -8.65 -5.16
C TRP A 296 -1.09 -9.45 -6.44
N THR A 297 -1.88 -9.34 -7.50
CA THR A 297 -2.96 -8.36 -7.62
C THR A 297 -4.07 -8.92 -8.51
N TYR A 298 -5.30 -8.44 -8.29
CA TYR A 298 -6.41 -8.58 -9.21
C TYR A 298 -6.71 -7.22 -9.82
N ASN A 299 -6.39 -7.01 -11.09
CA ASN A 299 -6.53 -5.70 -11.73
C ASN A 299 -7.31 -5.72 -13.05
N GLY A 300 -8.23 -6.63 -13.18
CA GLY A 300 -9.09 -6.71 -14.35
C GLY A 300 -8.38 -7.18 -15.62
N ASN A 301 -8.93 -6.78 -16.79
CA ASN A 301 -8.48 -7.26 -18.10
C ASN A 301 -7.09 -6.76 -18.55
N SER A 302 -6.51 -5.81 -17.84
CA SER A 302 -5.25 -5.17 -18.26
C SER A 302 -3.99 -5.91 -17.79
N ASP A 303 -4.11 -6.79 -16.80
CA ASP A 303 -3.00 -7.63 -16.36
C ASP A 303 -3.22 -9.09 -16.78
N PRO A 304 -2.38 -9.60 -17.72
CA PRO A 304 -2.47 -10.99 -18.16
C PRO A 304 -2.13 -11.99 -17.04
N THR A 305 -1.71 -11.51 -15.84
CA THR A 305 -1.44 -12.36 -14.70
C THR A 305 -2.69 -12.66 -13.87
N THR A 306 -3.80 -11.95 -14.07
CA THR A 306 -4.93 -11.95 -13.13
C THR A 306 -6.25 -12.48 -13.68
N GLN A 307 -6.39 -12.78 -14.97
CA GLN A 307 -7.69 -13.12 -15.55
C GLN A 307 -7.72 -14.31 -16.47
N ASN A 308 -6.90 -15.28 -16.30
CA ASN A 308 -6.97 -16.50 -17.11
C ASN A 308 -7.05 -17.74 -16.21
N ALA A 309 -7.15 -18.92 -16.82
CA ALA A 309 -7.18 -20.17 -16.08
C ALA A 309 -6.02 -20.34 -15.07
N ALA A 310 -4.93 -19.62 -15.27
CA ALA A 310 -3.81 -19.57 -14.32
C ALA A 310 -4.21 -18.90 -13.00
N ASP A 311 -5.10 -17.91 -13.02
CA ASP A 311 -5.57 -17.25 -11.79
C ASP A 311 -6.51 -18.14 -10.99
N GLU A 312 -7.35 -18.93 -11.65
CA GLU A 312 -8.14 -19.95 -10.97
C GLU A 312 -7.24 -20.98 -10.29
N GLU A 313 -6.15 -21.35 -10.90
CA GLU A 313 -5.17 -22.28 -10.31
C GLU A 313 -4.45 -21.65 -9.13
N LEU A 314 -4.01 -20.39 -9.25
CA LEU A 314 -3.41 -19.63 -8.17
C LEU A 314 -4.35 -19.48 -6.98
N VAL A 315 -5.61 -19.12 -7.23
CA VAL A 315 -6.65 -19.01 -6.19
C VAL A 315 -6.89 -20.33 -5.48
N ARG A 316 -6.88 -21.45 -6.20
CA ARG A 316 -6.98 -22.79 -5.58
C ARG A 316 -5.82 -23.10 -4.64
N HIS A 317 -4.63 -22.58 -4.92
CA HIS A 317 -3.46 -22.74 -4.05
C HIS A 317 -3.49 -21.80 -2.85
N ILE A 318 -4.02 -20.58 -3.01
CA ILE A 318 -4.07 -19.57 -1.95
C ILE A 318 -5.17 -19.90 -0.93
N ASN A 319 -6.38 -20.23 -1.39
CA ASN A 319 -7.59 -20.41 -0.57
C ASN A 319 -7.87 -21.85 -0.12
N ARG A 320 -6.94 -22.78 -0.29
CA ARG A 320 -7.14 -24.13 0.25
C ARG A 320 -7.23 -24.05 1.78
N PRO A 321 -8.32 -24.57 2.39
CA PRO A 321 -8.30 -24.84 3.81
C PRO A 321 -7.11 -25.76 4.08
N GLY A 322 -6.30 -25.40 5.06
CA GLY A 322 -5.21 -26.28 5.50
C GLY A 322 -5.75 -27.62 5.99
N PRO A 323 -4.92 -28.63 6.02
CA PRO A 323 -5.27 -29.90 6.63
C PRO A 323 -5.65 -29.72 8.10
#